data_97e369214f65f1c86f7d40667d402dac
#
_entry.id   97e369214f65f1c86f7d40667d402dac
#
_cell.length_a   1.000
_cell.length_b   1.000
_cell.length_c   1.000
_cell.angle_alpha   90.00
_cell.angle_beta   90.00
_cell.angle_gamma   90.00
#
_symmetry.space_group_name_H-M   'P 1'
#
loop_
_entity.id
_entity.type
_entity.pdbx_description
1 polymer ?
#
loop_
_entity_poly.entity_id
_entity_poly.type
_entity_poly.pdbx_seq_one_letter_code
_entity_poly.pdbx_strand_id
1 'polypeptide(L)'
;MTRRPDPYPYFVAAAAGVSAAGQPAASLAALDAALQGAIGHKLFTVLAVNLKANATQRYYSNMPDAYPVGGSKPILRDNQGMMDVIFAGKCRINHDYAELTVAFFDHELIRSLGCESSVNVPVRWRGETLGMLNILHESGYYSEADIPTLSVFGALAVPALLEIIRTW
;
A
#
# COMPACT_ATOMS: atom_id res chain seq x y z
N MET A 1 12.05 10.81 16.63
CA MET A 1 11.75 10.52 15.19
C MET A 1 13.06 10.22 14.47
N THR A 2 13.19 9.04 13.92
CA THR A 2 14.36 8.69 13.10
C THR A 2 14.28 9.50 11.79
N ARG A 3 15.35 10.23 11.46
CA ARG A 3 15.41 11.01 10.21
C ARG A 3 15.35 10.05 9.02
N ARG A 4 14.35 10.19 8.14
CA ARG A 4 14.27 9.42 6.88
C ARG A 4 15.46 9.79 5.98
N PRO A 5 16.00 8.84 5.18
CA PRO A 5 17.00 9.14 4.17
C PRO A 5 16.42 10.03 3.06
N ASP A 6 17.31 10.57 2.21
CA ASP A 6 16.87 11.23 0.97
C ASP A 6 16.10 10.22 0.10
N PRO A 7 14.83 10.46 -0.24
CA PRO A 7 14.02 9.51 -1.00
C PRO A 7 14.38 9.45 -2.50
N TYR A 8 15.13 10.40 -3.02
CA TYR A 8 15.38 10.52 -4.46
C TYR A 8 16.02 9.25 -5.09
N PRO A 9 17.09 8.64 -4.52
CA PRO A 9 17.67 7.42 -5.09
C PRO A 9 16.66 6.26 -5.17
N TYR A 10 15.75 6.18 -4.21
CA TYR A 10 14.72 5.14 -4.17
C TYR A 10 13.62 5.37 -5.20
N PHE A 11 13.26 6.62 -5.50
CA PHE A 11 12.37 6.94 -6.62
C PHE A 11 12.97 6.51 -7.96
N VAL A 12 14.25 6.77 -8.17
CA VAL A 12 14.98 6.34 -9.38
C VAL A 12 14.98 4.82 -9.51
N ALA A 13 15.22 4.10 -8.41
CA ALA A 13 15.21 2.64 -8.40
C ALA A 13 13.81 2.07 -8.70
N ALA A 14 12.76 2.63 -8.09
CA ALA A 14 11.37 2.23 -8.37
C ALA A 14 10.99 2.51 -9.83
N ALA A 15 11.36 3.68 -10.38
CA ALA A 15 11.10 4.04 -11.78
C ALA A 15 11.82 3.09 -12.77
N ALA A 16 13.02 2.62 -12.45
CA ALA A 16 13.72 1.62 -13.25
C ALA A 16 12.92 0.30 -13.31
N GLY A 17 12.30 -0.10 -12.19
CA GLY A 17 11.41 -1.27 -12.14
C GLY A 17 10.20 -1.15 -13.05
N VAL A 18 9.63 0.07 -13.18
CA VAL A 18 8.51 0.34 -14.09
C VAL A 18 8.89 0.10 -15.56
N SER A 19 10.14 0.36 -15.92
CA SER A 19 10.65 0.18 -17.29
C SER A 19 11.13 -1.25 -17.58
N ALA A 20 11.22 -2.12 -16.58
CA ALA A 20 11.74 -3.46 -16.72
C ALA A 20 10.73 -4.40 -17.41
N ALA A 21 11.24 -5.48 -18.02
CA ALA A 21 10.41 -6.59 -18.48
C ALA A 21 9.78 -7.35 -17.29
N GLY A 22 8.73 -8.14 -17.55
CA GLY A 22 8.10 -8.96 -16.51
C GLY A 22 7.07 -8.21 -15.64
N GLN A 23 6.33 -7.30 -16.24
CA GLN A 23 5.26 -6.55 -15.58
C GLN A 23 4.04 -7.44 -15.28
N PRO A 24 3.29 -7.17 -14.20
CA PRO A 24 3.49 -6.10 -13.19
C PRO A 24 4.48 -6.48 -12.07
N ALA A 25 4.98 -7.73 -12.03
CA ALA A 25 5.80 -8.24 -10.94
C ALA A 25 7.09 -7.43 -10.73
N ALA A 26 7.75 -7.02 -11.83
CA ALA A 26 8.98 -6.22 -11.75
C ALA A 26 8.76 -4.86 -11.07
N SER A 27 7.68 -4.16 -11.40
CA SER A 27 7.32 -2.89 -10.74
C SER A 27 7.00 -3.09 -9.27
N LEU A 28 6.23 -4.13 -8.91
CA LEU A 28 5.82 -4.38 -7.53
C LEU A 28 7.02 -4.74 -6.64
N ALA A 29 7.94 -5.56 -7.14
CA ALA A 29 9.17 -5.89 -6.42
C ALA A 29 10.11 -4.67 -6.26
N ALA A 30 10.23 -3.84 -7.29
CA ALA A 30 11.04 -2.62 -7.22
C ALA A 30 10.44 -1.60 -6.23
N LEU A 31 9.11 -1.47 -6.19
CA LEU A 31 8.41 -0.64 -5.21
C LEU A 31 8.65 -1.13 -3.78
N ASP A 32 8.57 -2.43 -3.54
CA ASP A 32 8.86 -3.04 -2.23
C ASP A 32 10.28 -2.67 -1.75
N ALA A 33 11.29 -2.98 -2.56
CA ALA A 33 12.69 -2.69 -2.22
C ALA A 33 12.95 -1.19 -2.00
N ALA A 34 12.38 -0.33 -2.85
CA ALA A 34 12.55 1.12 -2.75
C ALA A 34 11.83 1.71 -1.52
N LEU A 35 10.61 1.28 -1.23
CA LEU A 35 9.87 1.67 -0.03
C LEU A 35 10.58 1.21 1.25
N GLN A 36 11.12 -0.02 1.26
CA GLN A 36 11.91 -0.53 2.38
C GLN A 36 13.10 0.38 2.68
N GLY A 37 13.81 0.85 1.66
CA GLY A 37 14.97 1.73 1.83
C GLY A 37 14.61 3.16 2.20
N ALA A 38 13.55 3.73 1.61
CA ALA A 38 13.17 5.13 1.81
C ALA A 38 12.41 5.37 3.12
N ILE A 39 11.51 4.47 3.48
CA ILE A 39 10.58 4.62 4.62
C ILE A 39 10.75 3.48 5.62
N GLY A 40 10.78 2.24 5.16
CA GLY A 40 10.78 1.03 5.97
C GLY A 40 9.37 0.47 6.19
N HIS A 41 9.30 -0.87 6.20
CA HIS A 41 8.09 -1.61 6.53
C HIS A 41 8.43 -3.03 7.03
N LYS A 42 7.52 -3.65 7.77
CA LYS A 42 7.54 -5.06 8.09
C LYS A 42 6.64 -5.82 7.12
N LEU A 43 5.42 -5.36 6.95
CA LEU A 43 4.47 -5.89 5.97
C LEU A 43 4.19 -4.82 4.91
N PHE A 44 4.32 -5.21 3.64
CA PHE A 44 3.95 -4.41 2.49
C PHE A 44 3.04 -5.21 1.57
N THR A 45 1.89 -4.63 1.22
CA THR A 45 0.94 -5.24 0.28
C THR A 45 0.43 -4.23 -0.72
N VAL A 46 0.07 -4.72 -1.92
CA VAL A 46 -0.59 -3.92 -2.95
C VAL A 46 -1.95 -4.55 -3.24
N LEU A 47 -2.99 -3.72 -3.11
CA LEU A 47 -4.37 -4.09 -3.42
C LEU A 47 -4.85 -3.32 -4.64
N ALA A 48 -5.59 -4.00 -5.52
CA ALA A 48 -6.37 -3.36 -6.57
C ALA A 48 -7.83 -3.19 -6.12
N VAL A 49 -8.48 -2.12 -6.58
CA VAL A 49 -9.88 -1.80 -6.29
C VAL A 49 -10.75 -2.19 -7.48
N ASN A 50 -11.73 -3.07 -7.26
CA ASN A 50 -12.73 -3.43 -8.24
C ASN A 50 -14.10 -2.89 -7.79
N LEU A 51 -14.48 -1.71 -8.28
CA LEU A 51 -15.75 -1.09 -7.92
C LEU A 51 -16.95 -1.85 -8.46
N LYS A 52 -16.82 -2.57 -9.60
CA LYS A 52 -17.90 -3.40 -10.17
C LYS A 52 -18.20 -4.61 -9.31
N ALA A 53 -17.16 -5.24 -8.76
CA ALA A 53 -17.29 -6.36 -7.84
C ALA A 53 -17.49 -5.89 -6.37
N ASN A 54 -17.46 -4.58 -6.09
CA ASN A 54 -17.49 -4.00 -4.76
C ASN A 54 -16.44 -4.62 -3.81
N ALA A 55 -15.23 -4.82 -4.30
CA ALA A 55 -14.16 -5.51 -3.57
C ALA A 55 -12.77 -4.92 -3.83
N THR A 56 -11.88 -5.14 -2.89
CA THR A 56 -10.43 -5.00 -3.09
C THR A 56 -9.78 -6.37 -3.13
N GLN A 57 -8.74 -6.54 -3.93
CA GLN A 57 -8.00 -7.80 -4.04
C GLN A 57 -6.51 -7.57 -3.91
N ARG A 58 -5.81 -8.45 -3.16
CA ARG A 58 -4.37 -8.38 -2.96
C ARG A 58 -3.62 -9.02 -4.12
N TYR A 59 -2.74 -8.25 -4.76
CA TYR A 59 -1.88 -8.70 -5.86
C TYR A 59 -0.41 -8.79 -5.49
N TYR A 60 0.01 -8.20 -4.37
CA TYR A 60 1.37 -8.29 -3.88
C TYR A 60 1.41 -8.39 -2.35
N SER A 61 2.35 -9.17 -1.84
CA SER A 61 2.72 -9.24 -0.44
C SER A 61 4.20 -9.57 -0.32
N ASN A 62 4.92 -8.87 0.54
CA ASN A 62 6.31 -9.24 0.90
C ASN A 62 6.39 -10.40 1.89
N MET A 63 5.25 -10.83 2.43
CA MET A 63 5.12 -12.00 3.32
C MET A 63 4.07 -12.98 2.78
N PRO A 64 4.27 -13.59 1.58
CA PRO A 64 3.22 -14.35 0.91
C PRO A 64 2.78 -15.60 1.67
N ASP A 65 3.62 -16.20 2.50
CA ASP A 65 3.28 -17.38 3.31
C ASP A 65 2.34 -17.02 4.48
N ALA A 66 2.58 -15.89 5.15
CA ALA A 66 1.80 -15.44 6.29
C ALA A 66 0.61 -14.55 5.90
N TYR A 67 0.77 -13.77 4.82
CA TYR A 67 -0.24 -12.81 4.34
C TYR A 67 -0.36 -12.91 2.82
N PRO A 68 -1.05 -13.96 2.30
CA PRO A 68 -0.96 -14.37 0.89
C PRO A 68 -1.65 -13.42 -0.08
N VAL A 69 -1.20 -13.49 -1.35
CA VAL A 69 -1.90 -12.85 -2.48
C VAL A 69 -3.24 -13.51 -2.76
N GLY A 70 -4.12 -12.84 -3.54
CA GLY A 70 -5.44 -13.34 -3.90
C GLY A 70 -6.53 -13.09 -2.85
N GLY A 71 -6.17 -12.69 -1.63
CA GLY A 71 -7.14 -12.29 -0.61
C GLY A 71 -8.01 -11.13 -1.08
N SER A 72 -9.33 -11.28 -0.97
CA SER A 72 -10.32 -10.28 -1.37
C SER A 72 -11.13 -9.83 -0.16
N LYS A 73 -11.45 -8.53 -0.12
CA LYS A 73 -12.26 -7.91 0.94
C LYS A 73 -13.37 -7.06 0.30
N PRO A 74 -14.62 -7.11 0.82
CA PRO A 74 -15.66 -6.22 0.36
C PRO A 74 -15.31 -4.76 0.69
N ILE A 75 -15.75 -3.84 -0.16
CA ILE A 75 -15.64 -2.40 0.11
C ILE A 75 -16.81 -2.01 1.02
N LEU A 76 -16.49 -1.67 2.26
CA LEU A 76 -17.47 -1.27 3.28
C LEU A 76 -17.63 0.25 3.26
N ARG A 77 -18.81 0.74 2.87
CA ARG A 77 -19.07 2.18 2.75
C ARG A 77 -19.31 2.89 4.10
N ASP A 78 -19.53 2.12 5.15
CA ASP A 78 -19.58 2.58 6.55
C ASP A 78 -18.21 2.61 7.23
N ASN A 79 -17.16 2.09 6.56
CA ASN A 79 -15.78 2.19 7.02
C ASN A 79 -15.13 3.48 6.53
N GLN A 80 -14.93 4.44 7.45
CA GLN A 80 -14.37 5.75 7.11
C GLN A 80 -12.98 5.65 6.47
N GLY A 81 -12.15 4.69 6.89
CA GLY A 81 -10.83 4.49 6.30
C GLY A 81 -10.89 4.09 4.82
N MET A 82 -11.82 3.21 4.46
CA MET A 82 -12.05 2.85 3.05
C MET A 82 -12.61 4.03 2.26
N MET A 83 -13.50 4.82 2.85
CA MET A 83 -14.04 6.03 2.21
C MET A 83 -12.95 7.05 1.94
N ASP A 84 -12.06 7.29 2.90
CA ASP A 84 -10.94 8.23 2.76
C ASP A 84 -9.96 7.79 1.65
N VAL A 85 -9.56 6.53 1.65
CA VAL A 85 -8.54 6.04 0.71
C VAL A 85 -9.13 5.82 -0.67
N ILE A 86 -10.25 5.10 -0.78
CA ILE A 86 -10.80 4.65 -2.08
C ILE A 86 -11.53 5.80 -2.79
N PHE A 87 -12.39 6.54 -2.08
CA PHE A 87 -13.25 7.53 -2.70
C PHE A 87 -12.70 8.95 -2.60
N ALA A 88 -12.19 9.36 -1.43
CA ALA A 88 -11.60 10.69 -1.26
C ALA A 88 -10.14 10.76 -1.75
N GLY A 89 -9.47 9.62 -1.98
CA GLY A 89 -8.09 9.58 -2.47
C GLY A 89 -7.07 10.14 -1.49
N LYS A 90 -7.32 9.99 -0.19
CA LYS A 90 -6.45 10.47 0.88
C LYS A 90 -5.61 9.34 1.45
N CYS A 91 -4.34 9.63 1.76
CA CYS A 91 -3.57 8.73 2.61
C CYS A 91 -4.21 8.64 4.00
N ARG A 92 -4.18 7.44 4.59
CA ARG A 92 -4.64 7.22 5.96
C ARG A 92 -3.53 6.59 6.77
N ILE A 93 -3.22 7.19 7.92
CA ILE A 93 -2.30 6.63 8.90
C ILE A 93 -3.13 6.08 10.06
N ASN A 94 -2.76 4.88 10.53
CA ASN A 94 -3.16 4.33 11.82
C ASN A 94 -1.90 4.27 12.66
N HIS A 95 -1.83 5.04 13.74
CA HIS A 95 -0.62 5.29 14.50
C HIS A 95 -0.26 4.16 15.47
N ASP A 96 -1.27 3.45 15.95
CA ASP A 96 -1.12 2.41 16.97
C ASP A 96 -2.07 1.24 16.77
N TYR A 97 -1.94 0.25 17.64
CA TYR A 97 -2.78 -0.94 17.58
C TYR A 97 -4.26 -0.67 17.83
N ALA A 98 -4.61 0.31 18.66
CA ALA A 98 -6.00 0.66 18.91
C ALA A 98 -6.69 1.15 17.62
N GLU A 99 -6.02 2.02 16.86
CA GLU A 99 -6.51 2.47 15.54
C GLU A 99 -6.53 1.32 14.51
N LEU A 100 -5.53 0.42 14.54
CA LEU A 100 -5.50 -0.76 13.69
C LEU A 100 -6.68 -1.72 13.92
N THR A 101 -7.13 -1.90 15.17
CA THR A 101 -8.28 -2.76 15.48
C THR A 101 -9.57 -2.27 14.84
N VAL A 102 -9.71 -0.97 14.66
CA VAL A 102 -10.87 -0.35 13.98
C VAL A 102 -10.75 -0.45 12.45
N ALA A 103 -9.51 -0.35 11.93
CA ALA A 103 -9.27 -0.31 10.49
C ALA A 103 -9.24 -1.70 9.83
N PHE A 104 -8.78 -2.72 10.56
CA PHE A 104 -8.50 -4.05 10.00
C PHE A 104 -9.19 -5.16 10.82
N PHE A 105 -10.04 -5.96 10.18
CA PHE A 105 -10.68 -7.11 10.84
C PHE A 105 -9.67 -8.22 11.19
N ASP A 106 -8.56 -8.32 10.47
CA ASP A 106 -7.46 -9.28 10.65
C ASP A 106 -6.29 -8.70 11.49
N HIS A 107 -6.61 -7.71 12.36
CA HIS A 107 -5.62 -6.99 13.17
C HIS A 107 -4.78 -7.89 14.09
N GLU A 108 -5.33 -9.02 14.58
CA GLU A 108 -4.57 -9.97 15.39
C GLU A 108 -3.46 -10.66 14.59
N LEU A 109 -3.76 -11.09 13.35
CA LEU A 109 -2.75 -11.61 12.43
C LEU A 109 -1.69 -10.55 12.13
N ILE A 110 -2.10 -9.33 11.80
CA ILE A 110 -1.21 -8.20 11.53
C ILE A 110 -0.28 -7.95 12.72
N ARG A 111 -0.82 -7.97 13.94
CA ARG A 111 -0.04 -7.83 15.18
C ARG A 111 0.96 -8.98 15.37
N SER A 112 0.57 -10.21 15.05
CA SER A 112 1.46 -11.37 15.13
C SER A 112 2.68 -11.28 14.20
N LEU A 113 2.57 -10.48 13.11
CA LEU A 113 3.66 -10.14 12.20
C LEU A 113 4.52 -8.97 12.71
N GLY A 114 4.27 -8.48 13.93
CA GLY A 114 5.00 -7.37 14.55
C GLY A 114 4.55 -5.99 14.05
N CYS A 115 3.33 -5.87 13.52
CA CYS A 115 2.78 -4.63 12.99
C CYS A 115 1.69 -4.08 13.91
N GLU A 116 1.84 -2.81 14.32
CA GLU A 116 0.90 -2.08 15.18
C GLU A 116 0.58 -0.67 14.64
N SER A 117 1.17 -0.27 13.49
CA SER A 117 0.82 0.94 12.75
C SER A 117 0.74 0.67 11.26
N SER A 118 0.03 1.52 10.51
CA SER A 118 -0.09 1.40 9.06
C SER A 118 -0.23 2.73 8.35
N VAL A 119 0.16 2.74 7.07
CA VAL A 119 -0.24 3.77 6.11
C VAL A 119 -0.90 3.10 4.91
N ASN A 120 -2.09 3.58 4.55
CA ASN A 120 -2.76 3.23 3.31
C ASN A 120 -2.58 4.38 2.32
N VAL A 121 -1.90 4.13 1.21
CA VAL A 121 -1.57 5.12 0.18
C VAL A 121 -2.41 4.84 -1.06
N PRO A 122 -3.34 5.72 -1.46
CA PRO A 122 -4.12 5.51 -2.66
C PRO A 122 -3.26 5.64 -3.92
N VAL A 123 -3.45 4.72 -4.86
CA VAL A 123 -2.87 4.78 -6.21
C VAL A 123 -3.91 5.38 -7.13
N ARG A 124 -3.68 6.61 -7.58
CA ARG A 124 -4.68 7.44 -8.28
C ARG A 124 -4.37 7.58 -9.76
N TRP A 125 -5.40 7.42 -10.59
CA TRP A 125 -5.35 7.68 -12.03
C TRP A 125 -6.66 8.28 -12.52
N ARG A 126 -6.60 9.38 -13.26
CA ARG A 126 -7.78 10.06 -13.86
C ARG A 126 -8.89 10.37 -12.86
N GLY A 127 -8.52 10.74 -11.62
CA GLY A 127 -9.49 11.07 -10.56
C GLY A 127 -10.04 9.87 -9.78
N GLU A 128 -9.69 8.64 -10.17
CA GLU A 128 -10.15 7.40 -9.53
C GLU A 128 -9.02 6.70 -8.77
N THR A 129 -9.36 5.91 -7.76
CA THR A 129 -8.41 5.04 -7.07
C THR A 129 -8.39 3.67 -7.72
N LEU A 130 -7.25 3.32 -8.34
CA LEU A 130 -7.02 2.00 -8.94
C LEU A 130 -6.73 0.94 -7.89
N GLY A 131 -6.16 1.34 -6.77
CA GLY A 131 -5.73 0.46 -5.71
C GLY A 131 -5.03 1.23 -4.61
N MET A 132 -4.33 0.51 -3.74
CA MET A 132 -3.60 1.11 -2.63
C MET A 132 -2.34 0.34 -2.29
N LEU A 133 -1.33 1.06 -1.79
CA LEU A 133 -0.17 0.51 -1.11
C LEU A 133 -0.49 0.49 0.38
N ASN A 134 -0.40 -0.67 1.01
CA ASN A 134 -0.53 -0.80 2.47
C ASN A 134 0.83 -1.12 3.05
N ILE A 135 1.30 -0.28 3.94
CA ILE A 135 2.63 -0.30 4.52
C ILE A 135 2.47 -0.35 6.03
N LEU A 136 3.00 -1.39 6.69
CA LEU A 136 2.78 -1.62 8.10
C LEU A 136 4.10 -1.81 8.84
N HIS A 137 4.16 -1.30 10.08
CA HIS A 137 5.32 -1.39 10.96
C HIS A 137 4.89 -1.39 12.43
N GLU A 138 5.85 -1.31 13.35
CA GLU A 138 5.57 -1.16 14.79
C GLU A 138 4.84 0.15 15.11
N SER A 139 4.28 0.24 16.32
CA SER A 139 3.52 1.41 16.78
C SER A 139 4.31 2.72 16.64
N GLY A 140 3.64 3.78 16.17
CA GLY A 140 4.21 5.12 16.05
C GLY A 140 5.29 5.29 14.98
N TYR A 141 5.44 4.32 14.07
CA TYR A 141 6.51 4.34 13.07
C TYR A 141 6.30 5.38 11.96
N TYR A 142 5.06 5.60 11.55
CA TYR A 142 4.69 6.52 10.47
C TYR A 142 4.13 7.83 10.99
N SER A 143 4.30 8.89 10.20
CA SER A 143 3.77 10.22 10.46
C SER A 143 3.33 10.91 9.18
N GLU A 144 2.61 12.01 9.31
CA GLU A 144 2.16 12.84 8.19
C GLU A 144 3.33 13.38 7.35
N ALA A 145 4.53 13.51 7.94
CA ALA A 145 5.74 13.90 7.21
C ALA A 145 6.18 12.86 6.17
N ASP A 146 5.75 11.61 6.28
CA ASP A 146 6.05 10.54 5.32
C ASP A 146 5.13 10.60 4.07
N ILE A 147 3.95 11.24 4.18
CA ILE A 147 2.93 11.26 3.12
C ILE A 147 3.44 11.79 1.77
N PRO A 148 4.21 12.89 1.68
CA PRO A 148 4.70 13.38 0.38
C PRO A 148 5.56 12.33 -0.34
N THR A 149 6.48 11.68 0.36
CA THR A 149 7.32 10.61 -0.18
C THR A 149 6.46 9.40 -0.61
N LEU A 150 5.55 8.97 0.23
CA LEU A 150 4.65 7.85 -0.04
C LEU A 150 3.74 8.11 -1.25
N SER A 151 3.30 9.35 -1.44
CA SER A 151 2.46 9.75 -2.58
C SER A 151 3.20 9.60 -3.92
N VAL A 152 4.52 9.85 -3.95
CA VAL A 152 5.34 9.59 -5.16
C VAL A 152 5.40 8.10 -5.46
N PHE A 153 5.59 7.25 -4.46
CA PHE A 153 5.53 5.79 -4.66
C PHE A 153 4.14 5.33 -5.13
N GLY A 154 3.06 5.94 -4.63
CA GLY A 154 1.70 5.72 -5.15
C GLY A 154 1.60 6.03 -6.64
N ALA A 155 2.17 7.14 -7.10
CA ALA A 155 2.19 7.50 -8.53
C ALA A 155 3.02 6.50 -9.35
N LEU A 156 4.15 6.02 -8.85
CA LEU A 156 5.00 5.01 -9.51
C LEU A 156 4.33 3.63 -9.58
N ALA A 157 3.33 3.34 -8.75
CA ALA A 157 2.57 2.10 -8.79
C ALA A 157 1.46 2.07 -9.87
N VAL A 158 1.11 3.22 -10.46
CA VAL A 158 0.02 3.33 -11.44
C VAL A 158 0.16 2.36 -12.61
N PRO A 159 1.32 2.24 -13.31
CA PRO A 159 1.45 1.32 -14.43
C PRO A 159 1.18 -0.14 -14.06
N ALA A 160 1.67 -0.59 -12.90
CA ALA A 160 1.46 -1.95 -12.43
C ALA A 160 -0.03 -2.23 -12.17
N LEU A 161 -0.75 -1.29 -11.55
CA LEU A 161 -2.19 -1.45 -11.29
C LEU A 161 -3.02 -1.37 -12.57
N LEU A 162 -2.65 -0.54 -13.53
CA LEU A 162 -3.31 -0.53 -14.84
C LEU A 162 -3.14 -1.87 -15.56
N GLU A 163 -1.95 -2.48 -15.51
CA GLU A 163 -1.72 -3.81 -16.09
C GLU A 163 -2.55 -4.89 -15.40
N ILE A 164 -2.65 -4.87 -14.07
CA ILE A 164 -3.49 -5.79 -13.29
C ILE A 164 -4.96 -5.65 -13.66
N ILE A 165 -5.49 -4.41 -13.68
CA ILE A 165 -6.91 -4.13 -13.94
C ILE A 165 -7.29 -4.49 -15.39
N ARG A 166 -6.35 -4.40 -16.33
CA ARG A 166 -6.57 -4.77 -17.74
C ARG A 166 -7.00 -6.24 -17.91
N THR A 167 -6.69 -7.08 -16.93
CA THR A 167 -7.04 -8.52 -16.97
C THR A 167 -8.43 -8.86 -16.40
N TRP A 168 -9.20 -7.86 -15.96
CA TRP A 168 -10.55 -8.04 -15.36
C TRP A 168 -11.70 -8.08 -16.36
#